data_0f3206f6bcc00ab6a7e806b38fb0a31b
#
_entry.id   0f3206f6bcc00ab6a7e806b38fb0a31b
#
_cell.length_a   1.000
_cell.length_b   1.000
_cell.length_c   1.000
_cell.angle_alpha   90.00
_cell.angle_beta   90.00
_cell.angle_gamma   90.00
#
_symmetry.space_group_name_H-M   'P 1'
#
loop_
_entity.id
_entity.type
_entity.pdbx_description
1 polymer ?
#
loop_
_entity_poly.entity_id
_entity_poly.type
_entity_poly.pdbx_seq_one_letter_code
_entity_poly.pdbx_strand_id
1 'polypeptide(L)'
;LGKNFDIHGCGLDLIFPHHENEIAQSCVYNGTDKFANYWVHNGFVTMNKEKMSKSIGNITTINDATKKYTGQVVRLSLLSAQYRQPLDWNKDLLMEQSKTLDKWYSMYSSEVSEKTPECFNDLLDDMNTPLYISKLHELFQQSQNGDSDKKKEFNKACRLIGLFNETIEKRAEYKKSKVKISKDNILSKIKDREEAKKAGNYKLADQIRNDLNKEGID
;
A
#
# COMPACT_ATOMS: atom_id res chain seq x y z
N LEU A 1 2.71 32.32 -7.14
CA LEU A 1 2.71 31.18 -8.06
C LEU A 1 2.71 31.60 -9.56
N GLY A 2 2.43 32.86 -9.88
CA GLY A 2 2.36 33.36 -11.25
C GLY A 2 0.94 33.44 -11.80
N LYS A 3 0.83 33.76 -13.10
CA LYS A 3 -0.48 34.00 -13.75
C LYS A 3 -1.22 32.69 -14.05
N ASN A 4 -0.50 31.62 -14.31
CA ASN A 4 -1.04 30.26 -14.57
C ASN A 4 -0.11 29.20 -13.96
N PHE A 5 -0.64 28.01 -13.74
CA PHE A 5 0.11 26.84 -13.25
C PHE A 5 0.17 25.76 -14.31
N ASP A 6 1.17 24.89 -14.17
CA ASP A 6 1.22 23.71 -15.01
C ASP A 6 0.15 22.71 -14.58
N ILE A 7 0.06 22.38 -13.28
CA ILE A 7 -0.87 21.38 -12.75
C ILE A 7 -1.61 21.95 -11.54
N HIS A 8 -2.93 21.82 -11.52
CA HIS A 8 -3.78 22.03 -10.35
C HIS A 8 -4.45 20.72 -9.94
N GLY A 9 -4.17 20.26 -8.74
CA GLY A 9 -4.63 18.95 -8.25
C GLY A 9 -5.44 19.07 -6.97
N CYS A 10 -6.60 18.38 -6.92
CA CYS A 10 -7.45 18.36 -5.74
C CYS A 10 -8.42 17.16 -5.76
N GLY A 11 -9.34 17.10 -4.78
CA GLY A 11 -10.42 16.12 -4.76
C GLY A 11 -11.56 16.46 -5.74
N LEU A 12 -12.26 15.44 -6.21
CA LEU A 12 -13.42 15.59 -7.09
C LEU A 12 -14.53 16.49 -6.50
N ASP A 13 -14.64 16.54 -5.18
CA ASP A 13 -15.63 17.36 -4.47
C ASP A 13 -15.35 18.87 -4.54
N LEU A 14 -14.16 19.27 -4.97
CA LEU A 14 -13.77 20.67 -5.09
C LEU A 14 -13.96 21.24 -6.49
N ILE A 15 -14.37 20.45 -7.48
CA ILE A 15 -14.65 20.95 -8.84
C ILE A 15 -15.64 22.11 -8.77
N PHE A 16 -16.73 21.92 -8.03
CA PHE A 16 -17.72 22.95 -7.82
C PHE A 16 -18.15 23.02 -6.34
N PRO A 17 -18.24 24.23 -5.76
CA PRO A 17 -17.99 25.54 -6.37
C PRO A 17 -16.54 26.04 -6.25
N HIS A 18 -15.63 25.29 -5.58
CA HIS A 18 -14.34 25.80 -5.15
C HIS A 18 -13.43 26.18 -6.35
N HIS A 19 -13.15 25.21 -7.24
CA HIS A 19 -12.29 25.45 -8.40
C HIS A 19 -12.87 26.48 -9.37
N GLU A 20 -14.18 26.51 -9.56
CA GLU A 20 -14.83 27.54 -10.38
C GLU A 20 -14.59 28.94 -9.79
N ASN A 21 -14.65 29.08 -8.47
CA ASN A 21 -14.36 30.34 -7.80
C ASN A 21 -12.88 30.70 -7.90
N GLU A 22 -11.96 29.74 -7.80
CA GLU A 22 -10.52 29.97 -7.97
C GLU A 22 -10.21 30.45 -9.40
N ILE A 23 -10.80 29.80 -10.42
CA ILE A 23 -10.67 30.19 -11.82
C ILE A 23 -11.17 31.64 -11.98
N ALA A 24 -12.38 31.92 -11.53
CA ALA A 24 -12.97 33.25 -11.67
C ALA A 24 -12.09 34.35 -11.02
N GLN A 25 -11.66 34.14 -9.77
CA GLN A 25 -10.84 35.10 -9.03
C GLN A 25 -9.47 35.31 -9.69
N SER A 26 -8.78 34.22 -10.03
CA SER A 26 -7.42 34.28 -10.56
C SER A 26 -7.38 34.83 -11.99
N CYS A 27 -8.29 34.38 -12.86
CA CYS A 27 -8.33 34.83 -14.25
C CYS A 27 -8.68 36.30 -14.33
N VAL A 28 -9.66 36.80 -13.54
CA VAL A 28 -10.01 38.20 -13.49
C VAL A 28 -8.86 39.06 -12.96
N TYR A 29 -8.22 38.65 -11.87
CA TYR A 29 -7.11 39.37 -11.26
C TYR A 29 -5.89 39.48 -12.21
N ASN A 30 -5.56 38.42 -12.91
CA ASN A 30 -4.39 38.33 -13.76
C ASN A 30 -4.65 38.77 -15.22
N GLY A 31 -5.89 39.02 -15.60
CA GLY A 31 -6.27 39.31 -16.97
C GLY A 31 -5.96 38.16 -17.93
N THR A 32 -6.20 36.93 -17.52
CA THR A 32 -5.94 35.69 -18.27
C THR A 32 -7.24 34.91 -18.45
N ASP A 33 -7.32 34.08 -19.47
CA ASP A 33 -8.42 33.15 -19.74
C ASP A 33 -8.11 31.75 -19.26
N LYS A 34 -6.92 31.51 -18.70
CA LYS A 34 -6.44 30.21 -18.29
C LYS A 34 -5.83 30.23 -16.89
N PHE A 35 -6.30 29.32 -16.02
CA PHE A 35 -5.82 29.17 -14.65
C PHE A 35 -4.75 28.09 -14.53
N ALA A 36 -5.02 26.87 -15.03
CA ALA A 36 -4.10 25.75 -15.05
C ALA A 36 -4.06 25.06 -16.41
N ASN A 37 -2.91 24.48 -16.77
CA ASN A 37 -2.77 23.71 -18.00
C ASN A 37 -3.43 22.34 -17.88
N TYR A 38 -3.24 21.69 -16.71
CA TYR A 38 -3.76 20.37 -16.42
C TYR A 38 -4.51 20.36 -15.08
N TRP A 39 -5.61 19.65 -15.05
CA TRP A 39 -6.42 19.46 -13.85
C TRP A 39 -6.39 17.99 -13.45
N VAL A 40 -6.04 17.71 -12.19
CA VAL A 40 -5.99 16.36 -11.64
C VAL A 40 -6.94 16.27 -10.46
N HIS A 41 -7.98 15.45 -10.58
CA HIS A 41 -8.97 15.26 -9.52
C HIS A 41 -8.90 13.84 -8.97
N ASN A 42 -8.61 13.72 -7.67
CA ASN A 42 -8.58 12.45 -6.97
C ASN A 42 -9.98 12.02 -6.53
N GLY A 43 -10.21 10.72 -6.56
CA GLY A 43 -11.36 10.10 -5.91
C GLY A 43 -11.31 10.25 -4.38
N PHE A 44 -12.41 9.89 -3.72
CA PHE A 44 -12.54 9.98 -2.27
C PHE A 44 -11.85 8.82 -1.57
N VAL A 45 -11.29 9.09 -0.38
CA VAL A 45 -10.97 8.05 0.58
C VAL A 45 -12.12 7.93 1.57
N THR A 46 -12.73 6.74 1.62
CA THR A 46 -13.75 6.40 2.62
C THR A 46 -13.12 5.57 3.74
N MET A 47 -13.76 5.53 4.90
CA MET A 47 -13.40 4.64 6.00
C MET A 47 -14.58 3.72 6.30
N ASN A 48 -14.41 2.42 6.04
CA ASN A 48 -15.49 1.44 6.19
C ASN A 48 -16.77 1.87 5.43
N LYS A 49 -16.59 2.35 4.19
CA LYS A 49 -17.65 2.85 3.28
C LYS A 49 -18.29 4.20 3.69
N GLU A 50 -17.83 4.81 4.78
CA GLU A 50 -18.29 6.13 5.19
C GLU A 50 -17.29 7.21 4.75
N LYS A 51 -17.79 8.40 4.36
CA LYS A 51 -16.90 9.52 3.99
C LYS A 51 -16.03 9.89 5.18
N MET A 52 -14.71 9.95 4.96
CA MET A 52 -13.76 10.41 5.96
C MET A 52 -14.01 11.90 6.25
N SER A 53 -14.31 12.26 7.50
CA SER A 53 -14.51 13.65 7.88
C SER A 53 -14.09 13.93 9.33
N LYS A 54 -13.69 15.19 9.59
CA LYS A 54 -13.32 15.64 10.94
C LYS A 54 -14.52 15.58 11.91
N SER A 55 -15.71 15.87 11.42
CA SER A 55 -16.93 15.90 12.25
C SER A 55 -17.34 14.50 12.74
N ILE A 56 -17.05 13.46 11.98
CA ILE A 56 -17.31 12.06 12.36
C ILE A 56 -16.17 11.49 13.22
N GLY A 57 -15.00 12.13 13.21
CA GLY A 57 -13.82 11.67 13.98
C GLY A 57 -13.17 10.39 13.44
N ASN A 58 -13.48 10.00 12.19
CA ASN A 58 -12.99 8.79 11.55
C ASN A 58 -11.74 9.02 10.68
N ILE A 59 -11.01 10.13 10.91
CA ILE A 59 -9.80 10.44 10.15
C ILE A 59 -8.64 9.59 10.66
N THR A 60 -7.97 8.89 9.73
CA THR A 60 -6.68 8.27 9.97
C THR A 60 -5.60 9.07 9.25
N THR A 61 -4.66 9.64 10.00
CA THR A 61 -3.52 10.32 9.39
C THR A 61 -2.49 9.31 8.87
N ILE A 62 -1.65 9.71 7.91
CA ILE A 62 -0.53 8.88 7.44
C ILE A 62 0.38 8.50 8.62
N ASN A 63 0.62 9.43 9.54
CA ASN A 63 1.42 9.17 10.74
C ASN A 63 0.80 8.08 11.64
N ASP A 64 -0.53 8.05 11.79
CA ASP A 64 -1.20 7.02 12.59
C ASP A 64 -1.21 5.67 11.87
N ALA A 65 -1.36 5.66 10.55
CA ALA A 65 -1.24 4.45 9.76
C ALA A 65 0.18 3.85 9.85
N THR A 66 1.23 4.67 9.74
CA THR A 66 2.63 4.22 9.79
C THR A 66 3.10 3.79 11.17
N LYS A 67 2.39 4.17 12.25
CA LYS A 67 2.61 3.57 13.58
C LYS A 67 2.26 2.08 13.61
N LYS A 68 1.30 1.63 12.80
CA LYS A 68 0.78 0.25 12.79
C LYS A 68 1.33 -0.58 11.62
N TYR A 69 1.49 0.03 10.46
CA TYR A 69 1.92 -0.61 9.21
C TYR A 69 3.18 0.05 8.66
N THR A 70 3.96 -0.66 7.86
CA THR A 70 5.10 -0.03 7.16
C THR A 70 4.61 0.97 6.12
N GLY A 71 5.42 1.98 5.80
CA GLY A 71 5.10 2.94 4.74
C GLY A 71 4.85 2.27 3.39
N GLN A 72 5.50 1.13 3.11
CA GLN A 72 5.28 0.36 1.88
C GLN A 72 3.90 -0.30 1.85
N VAL A 73 3.39 -0.79 2.98
CA VAL A 73 2.01 -1.33 3.09
C VAL A 73 1.00 -0.22 2.85
N VAL A 74 1.19 0.94 3.50
CA VAL A 74 0.34 2.12 3.29
C VAL A 74 0.35 2.54 1.83
N ARG A 75 1.53 2.61 1.20
CA ARG A 75 1.67 2.95 -0.23
C ARG A 75 0.97 1.94 -1.14
N LEU A 76 1.19 0.65 -0.95
CA LEU A 76 0.56 -0.39 -1.76
C LEU A 76 -0.98 -0.36 -1.62
N SER A 77 -1.49 -0.09 -0.40
CA SER A 77 -2.92 0.08 -0.16
C SER A 77 -3.50 1.28 -0.90
N LEU A 78 -2.79 2.41 -0.95
CA LEU A 78 -3.23 3.59 -1.72
C LEU A 78 -3.20 3.33 -3.23
N LEU A 79 -2.20 2.59 -3.72
CA LEU A 79 -2.06 2.27 -5.14
C LEU A 79 -3.02 1.16 -5.63
N SER A 80 -3.72 0.48 -4.72
CA SER A 80 -4.66 -0.60 -5.09
C SER A 80 -5.92 -0.10 -5.79
N ALA A 81 -6.25 1.19 -5.68
CA ALA A 81 -7.28 1.84 -6.46
C ALA A 81 -6.65 2.84 -7.45
N GLN A 82 -7.27 3.01 -8.62
CA GLN A 82 -6.89 4.07 -9.54
C GLN A 82 -7.23 5.43 -8.89
N TYR A 83 -6.35 6.43 -9.02
CA TYR A 83 -6.43 7.67 -8.24
C TYR A 83 -7.75 8.45 -8.39
N ARG A 84 -8.49 8.29 -9.49
CA ARG A 84 -9.80 8.89 -9.71
C ARG A 84 -10.94 8.11 -9.05
N GLN A 85 -10.70 6.87 -8.64
CA GLN A 85 -11.72 6.00 -8.06
C GLN A 85 -11.75 6.13 -6.54
N PRO A 86 -12.92 5.91 -5.92
CA PRO A 86 -13.01 5.83 -4.47
C PRO A 86 -12.15 4.69 -3.92
N LEU A 87 -11.43 4.96 -2.82
CA LEU A 87 -10.69 3.96 -2.07
C LEU A 87 -11.32 3.79 -0.68
N ASP A 88 -11.75 2.57 -0.36
CA ASP A 88 -12.21 2.27 0.99
C ASP A 88 -11.05 1.84 1.88
N TRP A 89 -10.60 2.77 2.72
CA TRP A 89 -9.52 2.56 3.67
C TRP A 89 -10.02 1.81 4.89
N ASN A 90 -9.69 0.53 4.98
CA ASN A 90 -10.10 -0.32 6.09
C ASN A 90 -8.97 -1.26 6.53
N LYS A 91 -9.19 -1.94 7.65
CA LYS A 91 -8.20 -2.84 8.22
C LYS A 91 -7.92 -4.06 7.33
N ASP A 92 -8.94 -4.57 6.64
CA ASP A 92 -8.80 -5.77 5.82
C ASP A 92 -7.93 -5.49 4.60
N LEU A 93 -8.10 -4.34 3.93
CA LEU A 93 -7.22 -3.87 2.87
C LEU A 93 -5.76 -3.83 3.33
N LEU A 94 -5.49 -3.20 4.47
CA LEU A 94 -4.12 -3.07 5.00
C LEU A 94 -3.51 -4.43 5.36
N MET A 95 -4.29 -5.34 5.91
CA MET A 95 -3.85 -6.70 6.21
C MET A 95 -3.55 -7.50 4.95
N GLU A 96 -4.40 -7.38 3.93
CA GLU A 96 -4.21 -8.04 2.63
C GLU A 96 -2.93 -7.54 1.96
N GLN A 97 -2.75 -6.21 1.88
CA GLN A 97 -1.55 -5.63 1.28
C GLN A 97 -0.27 -5.94 2.08
N SER A 98 -0.37 -6.07 3.40
CA SER A 98 0.74 -6.54 4.23
C SER A 98 1.15 -7.97 3.88
N LYS A 99 0.19 -8.89 3.75
CA LYS A 99 0.45 -10.28 3.34
C LYS A 99 1.01 -10.37 1.93
N THR A 100 0.48 -9.58 1.00
CA THR A 100 0.96 -9.49 -0.38
C THR A 100 2.42 -9.04 -0.40
N LEU A 101 2.73 -7.97 0.30
CA LEU A 101 4.09 -7.45 0.36
C LEU A 101 5.06 -8.45 1.03
N ASP A 102 4.62 -9.18 2.04
CA ASP A 102 5.42 -10.24 2.68
C ASP A 102 5.74 -11.38 1.71
N LYS A 103 4.75 -11.82 0.93
CA LYS A 103 4.98 -12.81 -0.13
C LYS A 103 5.97 -12.29 -1.18
N TRP A 104 5.81 -11.06 -1.63
CA TRP A 104 6.69 -10.46 -2.63
C TRP A 104 8.13 -10.33 -2.16
N TYR A 105 8.35 -10.04 -0.88
CA TYR A 105 9.69 -9.99 -0.29
C TYR A 105 10.44 -11.34 -0.31
N SER A 106 9.75 -12.48 -0.51
CA SER A 106 10.42 -13.76 -0.73
C SER A 106 11.23 -13.78 -2.04
N MET A 107 10.89 -12.90 -3.00
CA MET A 107 11.58 -12.73 -4.28
C MET A 107 12.47 -11.48 -4.31
N TYR A 108 12.64 -10.79 -3.17
CA TYR A 108 13.51 -9.62 -3.09
C TYR A 108 14.94 -9.94 -3.58
N SER A 109 15.52 -9.02 -4.34
CA SER A 109 16.90 -9.04 -4.78
C SER A 109 17.46 -7.62 -4.80
N SER A 110 18.76 -7.47 -4.50
CA SER A 110 19.46 -6.21 -4.76
C SER A 110 19.64 -5.96 -6.25
N GLU A 111 19.73 -7.04 -7.04
CA GLU A 111 19.84 -6.97 -8.49
C GLU A 111 18.49 -6.67 -9.13
N VAL A 112 18.51 -5.79 -10.12
CA VAL A 112 17.34 -5.40 -10.91
C VAL A 112 17.66 -5.45 -12.40
N SER A 113 16.62 -5.60 -13.21
CA SER A 113 16.74 -5.50 -14.66
C SER A 113 17.20 -4.09 -15.07
N GLU A 114 18.08 -3.99 -16.06
CA GLU A 114 18.43 -2.72 -16.71
C GLU A 114 17.25 -2.20 -17.58
N LYS A 115 16.49 -3.12 -18.16
CA LYS A 115 15.36 -2.80 -19.00
C LYS A 115 14.17 -2.32 -18.17
N THR A 116 13.42 -1.36 -18.72
CA THR A 116 12.14 -0.98 -18.14
C THR A 116 11.15 -2.13 -18.29
N PRO A 117 10.46 -2.56 -17.20
CA PRO A 117 9.46 -3.60 -17.27
C PRO A 117 8.31 -3.20 -18.21
N GLU A 118 7.76 -4.17 -18.94
CA GLU A 118 6.66 -3.91 -19.88
C GLU A 118 5.43 -3.31 -19.17
N CYS A 119 5.16 -3.73 -17.93
CA CYS A 119 4.06 -3.19 -17.12
C CYS A 119 4.18 -1.69 -16.83
N PHE A 120 5.35 -1.06 -17.06
CA PHE A 120 5.50 0.39 -16.91
C PHE A 120 4.56 1.17 -17.82
N ASN A 121 4.19 0.62 -18.98
CA ASN A 121 3.25 1.25 -19.90
C ASN A 121 1.87 1.48 -19.27
N ASP A 122 1.47 0.66 -18.30
CA ASP A 122 0.19 0.84 -17.59
C ASP A 122 0.18 2.10 -16.73
N LEU A 123 1.34 2.53 -16.24
CA LEU A 123 1.46 3.81 -15.51
C LEU A 123 1.40 5.01 -16.45
N LEU A 124 1.71 4.82 -17.75
CA LEU A 124 1.58 5.86 -18.76
C LEU A 124 0.14 6.02 -19.26
N ASP A 125 -0.73 5.05 -18.98
CA ASP A 125 -2.16 5.10 -19.25
C ASP A 125 -2.92 5.60 -18.01
N ASP A 126 -2.95 6.92 -17.85
CA ASP A 126 -3.63 7.63 -16.74
C ASP A 126 -3.29 7.06 -15.35
N MET A 127 -2.02 6.65 -15.14
CA MET A 127 -1.54 6.07 -13.89
C MET A 127 -2.39 4.88 -13.42
N ASN A 128 -2.61 3.90 -14.30
CA ASN A 128 -3.43 2.71 -14.03
C ASN A 128 -2.69 1.75 -13.07
N THR A 129 -2.59 2.17 -11.80
CA THR A 129 -1.89 1.41 -10.77
C THR A 129 -2.54 0.05 -10.46
N PRO A 130 -3.88 -0.14 -10.52
CA PRO A 130 -4.46 -1.46 -10.33
C PRO A 130 -4.01 -2.47 -11.39
N LEU A 131 -3.97 -2.08 -12.67
CA LEU A 131 -3.48 -2.95 -13.74
C LEU A 131 -1.98 -3.25 -13.56
N TYR A 132 -1.20 -2.22 -13.21
CA TYR A 132 0.22 -2.40 -12.88
C TYR A 132 0.42 -3.43 -11.76
N ILE A 133 -0.34 -3.33 -10.66
CA ILE A 133 -0.27 -4.27 -9.53
C ILE A 133 -0.69 -5.68 -9.96
N SER A 134 -1.70 -5.81 -10.82
CA SER A 134 -2.08 -7.11 -11.38
C SER A 134 -0.92 -7.76 -12.14
N LYS A 135 -0.21 -7.00 -12.98
CA LYS A 135 0.99 -7.49 -13.68
C LYS A 135 2.15 -7.77 -12.74
N LEU A 136 2.27 -7.06 -11.61
CA LEU A 136 3.24 -7.44 -10.57
C LEU A 136 2.94 -8.81 -9.97
N HIS A 137 1.67 -9.17 -9.77
CA HIS A 137 1.31 -10.52 -9.32
C HIS A 137 1.70 -11.58 -10.35
N GLU A 138 1.52 -11.32 -11.64
CA GLU A 138 1.94 -12.23 -12.70
C GLU A 138 3.47 -12.38 -12.75
N LEU A 139 4.22 -11.27 -12.70
CA LEU A 139 5.68 -11.29 -12.66
C LEU A 139 6.20 -12.01 -11.40
N PHE A 140 5.54 -11.83 -10.25
CA PHE A 140 5.86 -12.57 -9.05
C PHE A 140 5.71 -14.08 -9.25
N GLN A 141 4.61 -14.54 -9.83
CA GLN A 141 4.40 -15.96 -10.13
C GLN A 141 5.47 -16.50 -11.09
N GLN A 142 5.79 -15.75 -12.14
CA GLN A 142 6.84 -16.13 -13.10
C GLN A 142 8.21 -16.21 -12.42
N SER A 143 8.52 -15.28 -11.52
CA SER A 143 9.80 -15.26 -10.78
C SER A 143 9.98 -16.46 -9.84
N GLN A 144 8.88 -17.06 -9.37
CA GLN A 144 8.91 -18.27 -8.53
C GLN A 144 9.35 -19.53 -9.29
N ASN A 145 9.26 -19.54 -10.61
CA ASN A 145 9.65 -20.67 -11.45
C ASN A 145 11.18 -20.79 -11.67
N GLY A 146 11.98 -19.98 -10.95
CA GLY A 146 13.44 -20.02 -11.03
C GLY A 146 14.04 -19.17 -12.16
N ASP A 147 13.24 -18.41 -12.89
CA ASP A 147 13.70 -17.47 -13.91
C ASP A 147 14.36 -16.24 -13.27
N SER A 148 15.68 -16.16 -13.38
CA SER A 148 16.50 -15.07 -12.83
C SER A 148 16.14 -13.72 -13.45
N ASP A 149 15.86 -13.69 -14.75
CA ASP A 149 15.57 -12.43 -15.45
C ASP A 149 14.20 -11.90 -15.05
N LYS A 150 13.21 -12.78 -14.92
CA LYS A 150 11.89 -12.42 -14.39
C LYS A 150 11.96 -11.94 -12.94
N LYS A 151 12.83 -12.53 -12.13
CA LYS A 151 13.07 -12.05 -10.76
C LYS A 151 13.65 -10.63 -10.76
N LYS A 152 14.63 -10.33 -11.62
CA LYS A 152 15.21 -8.99 -11.75
C LYS A 152 14.20 -7.99 -12.28
N GLU A 153 13.38 -8.38 -13.25
CA GLU A 153 12.28 -7.57 -13.80
C GLU A 153 11.23 -7.23 -12.72
N PHE A 154 10.80 -8.23 -11.94
CA PHE A 154 9.87 -8.04 -10.82
C PHE A 154 10.42 -7.05 -9.78
N ASN A 155 11.70 -7.20 -9.39
CA ASN A 155 12.34 -6.29 -8.45
C ASN A 155 12.42 -4.86 -8.98
N LYS A 156 12.72 -4.68 -10.29
CA LYS A 156 12.70 -3.36 -10.94
C LYS A 156 11.31 -2.76 -10.90
N ALA A 157 10.30 -3.54 -11.26
CA ALA A 157 8.91 -3.10 -11.27
C ALA A 157 8.42 -2.71 -9.86
N CYS A 158 8.72 -3.48 -8.82
CA CYS A 158 8.40 -3.10 -7.45
C CYS A 158 9.03 -1.76 -7.04
N ARG A 159 10.29 -1.53 -7.40
CA ARG A 159 10.99 -0.28 -7.07
C ARG A 159 10.45 0.94 -7.80
N LEU A 160 9.98 0.79 -9.03
CA LEU A 160 9.37 1.89 -9.80
C LEU A 160 8.17 2.52 -9.10
N ILE A 161 7.40 1.73 -8.35
CA ILE A 161 6.28 2.24 -7.55
C ILE A 161 6.64 2.48 -6.07
N GLY A 162 7.95 2.51 -5.75
CA GLY A 162 8.46 2.84 -4.41
C GLY A 162 8.30 1.72 -3.38
N LEU A 163 8.23 0.46 -3.83
CA LEU A 163 8.36 -0.72 -2.98
C LEU A 163 9.82 -1.22 -2.96
N PHE A 164 10.13 -2.16 -2.07
CA PHE A 164 11.47 -2.75 -1.95
C PHE A 164 12.60 -1.73 -1.69
N ASN A 165 12.26 -0.64 -1.01
CA ASN A 165 13.22 0.38 -0.57
C ASN A 165 13.93 0.02 0.74
N GLU A 166 13.61 -1.13 1.33
CA GLU A 166 14.24 -1.67 2.55
C GLU A 166 14.81 -3.04 2.26
N THR A 167 15.91 -3.41 2.94
CA THR A 167 16.46 -4.76 2.87
C THR A 167 15.61 -5.76 3.68
N ILE A 168 15.81 -7.05 3.42
CA ILE A 168 15.12 -8.13 4.16
C ILE A 168 15.40 -8.02 5.65
N GLU A 169 16.66 -7.70 6.03
CA GLU A 169 17.10 -7.57 7.42
C GLU A 169 16.35 -6.43 8.13
N LYS A 170 16.31 -5.24 7.53
CA LYS A 170 15.56 -4.08 8.08
C LYS A 170 14.08 -4.38 8.25
N ARG A 171 13.49 -5.08 7.25
CA ARG A 171 12.10 -5.51 7.35
C ARG A 171 11.88 -6.52 8.48
N ALA A 172 12.78 -7.48 8.65
CA ALA A 172 12.73 -8.44 9.74
C ALA A 172 12.88 -7.77 11.12
N GLU A 173 13.77 -6.79 11.24
CA GLU A 173 13.92 -5.98 12.46
C GLU A 173 12.65 -5.20 12.78
N TYR A 174 12.05 -4.56 11.77
CA TYR A 174 10.77 -3.87 11.94
C TYR A 174 9.67 -4.82 12.42
N LYS A 175 9.53 -6.01 11.81
CA LYS A 175 8.57 -7.01 12.26
C LYS A 175 8.82 -7.44 13.70
N LYS A 176 10.08 -7.73 14.06
CA LYS A 176 10.46 -8.07 15.44
C LYS A 176 10.10 -6.96 16.43
N SER A 177 10.31 -5.69 16.07
CA SER A 177 9.99 -4.55 16.94
C SER A 177 8.49 -4.37 17.21
N LYS A 178 7.63 -4.96 16.38
CA LYS A 178 6.16 -4.92 16.55
C LYS A 178 5.61 -6.08 17.37
N VAL A 179 6.40 -7.13 17.57
CA VAL A 179 6.01 -8.27 18.42
C VAL A 179 6.14 -7.86 19.88
N LYS A 180 5.02 -7.90 20.61
CA LYS A 180 4.95 -7.48 22.03
C LYS A 180 5.28 -8.60 22.99
N ILE A 181 5.28 -9.84 22.52
CA ILE A 181 5.54 -11.03 23.34
C ILE A 181 7.03 -11.31 23.37
N SER A 182 7.57 -11.65 24.55
CA SER A 182 8.97 -12.07 24.71
C SER A 182 9.24 -13.39 23.98
N LYS A 183 10.49 -13.60 23.54
CA LYS A 183 10.92 -14.83 22.88
C LYS A 183 10.61 -16.08 23.70
N ASP A 184 10.78 -16.00 25.02
CA ASP A 184 10.55 -17.15 25.93
C ASP A 184 9.07 -17.52 25.98
N ASN A 185 8.18 -16.53 26.00
CA ASN A 185 6.73 -16.79 25.95
C ASN A 185 6.30 -17.37 24.60
N ILE A 186 6.93 -16.96 23.49
CA ILE A 186 6.67 -17.56 22.17
C ILE A 186 7.07 -19.03 22.17
N LEU A 187 8.28 -19.33 22.65
CA LEU A 187 8.78 -20.71 22.72
C LEU A 187 7.93 -21.59 23.63
N SER A 188 7.46 -21.07 24.78
CA SER A 188 6.53 -21.76 25.66
C SER A 188 5.21 -22.08 24.95
N LYS A 189 4.59 -21.11 24.29
CA LYS A 189 3.34 -21.32 23.55
C LYS A 189 3.49 -22.32 22.39
N ILE A 190 4.63 -22.31 21.70
CA ILE A 190 4.93 -23.30 20.65
C ILE A 190 4.98 -24.70 21.25
N LYS A 191 5.64 -24.88 22.40
CA LYS A 191 5.73 -26.15 23.12
C LYS A 191 4.34 -26.62 23.58
N ASP A 192 3.56 -25.72 24.18
CA ASP A 192 2.18 -26.03 24.63
C ASP A 192 1.30 -26.47 23.43
N ARG A 193 1.47 -25.86 22.26
CA ARG A 193 0.76 -26.26 21.04
C ARG A 193 1.19 -27.63 20.55
N GLU A 194 2.47 -27.96 20.61
CA GLU A 194 2.96 -29.30 20.24
C GLU A 194 2.46 -30.36 21.18
N GLU A 195 2.44 -30.10 22.49
CA GLU A 195 1.89 -31.00 23.52
C GLU A 195 0.39 -31.21 23.33
N ALA A 196 -0.37 -30.13 23.05
CA ALA A 196 -1.80 -30.22 22.73
C ALA A 196 -2.06 -31.10 21.49
N LYS A 197 -1.24 -30.98 20.45
CA LYS A 197 -1.32 -31.82 19.24
C LYS A 197 -1.03 -33.29 19.57
N LYS A 198 0.01 -33.60 20.37
CA LYS A 198 0.37 -34.95 20.78
C LYS A 198 -0.74 -35.59 21.63
N ALA A 199 -1.43 -34.79 22.44
CA ALA A 199 -2.57 -35.21 23.25
C ALA A 199 -3.90 -35.32 22.47
N GLY A 200 -3.90 -35.07 21.16
CA GLY A 200 -5.10 -35.08 20.30
C GLY A 200 -6.05 -33.91 20.55
N ASN A 201 -5.65 -32.90 21.32
CA ASN A 201 -6.46 -31.71 21.60
C ASN A 201 -6.24 -30.63 20.53
N TYR A 202 -6.76 -30.88 19.33
CA TYR A 202 -6.62 -30.00 18.19
C TYR A 202 -7.29 -28.62 18.40
N LYS A 203 -8.37 -28.58 19.19
CA LYS A 203 -9.06 -27.33 19.51
C LYS A 203 -8.16 -26.36 20.27
N LEU A 204 -7.45 -26.86 21.29
CA LEU A 204 -6.47 -26.06 22.04
C LEU A 204 -5.27 -25.64 21.16
N ALA A 205 -4.78 -26.57 20.34
CA ALA A 205 -3.65 -26.28 19.43
C ALA A 205 -4.00 -25.20 18.42
N ASP A 206 -5.24 -25.17 17.90
CA ASP A 206 -5.71 -24.11 16.98
C ASP A 206 -5.95 -22.79 17.73
N GLN A 207 -6.42 -22.83 18.96
CA GLN A 207 -6.57 -21.63 19.79
C GLN A 207 -5.21 -20.97 20.03
N ILE A 208 -4.20 -21.73 20.45
CA ILE A 208 -2.83 -21.21 20.66
C ILE A 208 -2.26 -20.63 19.36
N ARG A 209 -2.45 -21.30 18.22
CA ARG A 209 -2.04 -20.76 16.90
C ARG A 209 -2.71 -19.44 16.60
N ASN A 210 -4.03 -19.35 16.80
CA ASN A 210 -4.78 -18.13 16.53
C ASN A 210 -4.36 -16.98 17.45
N ASP A 211 -4.01 -17.27 18.69
CA ASP A 211 -3.50 -16.28 19.64
C ASP A 211 -2.09 -15.80 19.27
N LEU A 212 -1.21 -16.68 18.79
CA LEU A 212 0.09 -16.29 18.25
C LEU A 212 -0.06 -15.44 16.99
N ASN A 213 -0.96 -15.83 16.06
CA ASN A 213 -1.23 -15.06 14.85
C ASN A 213 -1.77 -13.66 15.14
N LYS A 214 -2.62 -13.47 16.18
CA LYS A 214 -3.08 -12.14 16.61
C LYS A 214 -1.95 -11.25 17.09
N GLU A 215 -0.89 -11.84 17.62
CA GLU A 215 0.33 -11.13 18.06
C GLU A 215 1.36 -10.96 16.93
N GLY A 216 1.02 -11.36 15.71
CA GLY A 216 1.87 -11.21 14.52
C GLY A 216 2.96 -12.25 14.38
N ILE A 217 2.74 -13.45 14.97
CA ILE A 217 3.65 -14.59 14.89
C ILE A 217 2.94 -15.70 14.07
N ASP A 218 3.53 -16.04 12.92
CA ASP A 218 3.07 -17.09 12.00
C ASP A 218 3.70 -18.46 12.32
#